data_30834c4b545690a56e97bde6807f4ea5
#
_entry.id   30834c4b545690a56e97bde6807f4ea5
#
_cell.length_a   1.000
_cell.length_b   1.000
_cell.length_c   1.000
_cell.angle_alpha   90.00
_cell.angle_beta   90.00
_cell.angle_gamma   90.00
#
_symmetry.space_group_name_H-M   'P 1'
#
loop_
_entity.id
_entity.type
_entity.pdbx_description
1 polymer ?
#
loop_
_entity_poly.entity_id
_entity_poly.type
_entity_poly.pdbx_seq_one_letter_code
_entity_poly.pdbx_strand_id
1 'polypeptide(L)'
;MKRPKLDKSQFKIAVENAGLTELETDILEYIRYNGIFDELSLRKALSLPSKPPALYRLNKICEKIAIHLPTVSSELFKWSEKQNPDNIAWKGNLVCSIGFNCDGDRLEPESGTVLYHTFIIHKELFNGFGDDD
;
A
#
# COMPACT_ATOMS: atom_id res chain seq x y z
N MET A 1 -17.93 -8.05 -3.82
CA MET A 1 -17.25 -7.33 -4.91
C MET A 1 -15.75 -7.60 -4.81
N LYS A 2 -15.14 -7.97 -5.91
CA LYS A 2 -13.70 -8.23 -5.93
C LYS A 2 -12.92 -6.93 -6.04
N ARG A 3 -11.75 -6.95 -5.44
CA ARG A 3 -10.83 -5.82 -5.54
C ARG A 3 -10.36 -5.67 -6.99
N PRO A 4 -10.39 -4.44 -7.54
CA PRO A 4 -9.77 -4.19 -8.84
C PRO A 4 -8.28 -4.52 -8.77
N LYS A 5 -7.75 -5.13 -9.81
CA LYS A 5 -6.34 -5.52 -9.84
C LYS A 5 -5.52 -4.53 -10.65
N LEU A 6 -4.34 -4.25 -10.15
CA LEU A 6 -3.38 -3.43 -10.87
C LEU A 6 -2.65 -4.30 -11.90
N ASP A 7 -2.40 -3.74 -13.05
CA ASP A 7 -1.51 -4.37 -14.02
C ASP A 7 -0.08 -4.04 -13.62
N LYS A 8 0.73 -5.06 -13.43
CA LYS A 8 2.09 -4.92 -12.92
C LYS A 8 2.97 -4.05 -13.82
N SER A 9 2.85 -4.22 -15.13
CA SER A 9 3.63 -3.44 -16.09
C SER A 9 3.21 -1.98 -16.09
N GLN A 10 1.91 -1.72 -16.04
CA GLN A 10 1.40 -0.35 -15.98
C GLN A 10 1.78 0.32 -14.67
N PHE A 11 1.76 -0.43 -13.56
CA PHE A 11 2.20 0.10 -12.27
C PHE A 11 3.66 0.52 -12.33
N LYS A 12 4.51 -0.30 -12.91
CA LYS A 12 5.93 0.01 -13.05
C LYS A 12 6.14 1.32 -13.83
N ILE A 13 5.43 1.48 -14.93
CA ILE A 13 5.52 2.68 -15.75
C ILE A 13 5.04 3.89 -14.95
N ALA A 14 3.94 3.74 -14.22
CA ALA A 14 3.41 4.82 -13.40
C ALA A 14 4.39 5.26 -12.32
N VAL A 15 5.06 4.30 -11.68
CA VAL A 15 6.10 4.60 -10.67
C VAL A 15 7.25 5.37 -11.30
N GLU A 16 7.70 4.94 -12.47
CA GLU A 16 8.78 5.63 -13.17
C GLU A 16 8.41 7.08 -13.52
N ASN A 17 7.16 7.30 -13.87
CA ASN A 17 6.67 8.64 -14.24
C ASN A 17 6.27 9.51 -13.05
N ALA A 18 6.15 8.91 -11.87
CA ALA A 18 5.67 9.61 -10.68
C ALA A 18 6.68 10.60 -10.09
N GLY A 19 7.95 10.45 -10.45
CA GLY A 19 8.99 11.34 -9.94
C GLY A 19 9.24 11.17 -8.46
N LEU A 20 9.24 9.92 -7.98
CA LEU A 20 9.47 9.64 -6.56
C LEU A 20 10.89 10.01 -6.16
N THR A 21 11.04 10.50 -4.93
CA THR A 21 12.35 10.73 -4.35
C THR A 21 13.00 9.40 -3.99
N GLU A 22 14.28 9.42 -3.67
CA GLU A 22 14.97 8.21 -3.23
C GLU A 22 14.32 7.60 -2.00
N LEU A 23 13.98 8.40 -1.01
CA LEU A 23 13.30 7.90 0.19
C LEU A 23 11.94 7.32 -0.14
N GLU A 24 11.18 7.98 -1.01
CA GLU A 24 9.87 7.47 -1.41
C GLU A 24 10.01 6.12 -2.12
N THR A 25 11.01 5.98 -2.95
CA THR A 25 11.30 4.71 -3.62
C THR A 25 11.65 3.63 -2.61
N ASP A 26 12.47 3.97 -1.61
CA ASP A 26 12.85 3.02 -0.55
C ASP A 26 11.64 2.54 0.24
N ILE A 27 10.71 3.44 0.55
CA ILE A 27 9.49 3.08 1.26
C ILE A 27 8.65 2.10 0.42
N LEU A 28 8.46 2.43 -0.84
CA LEU A 28 7.67 1.58 -1.73
C LEU A 28 8.30 0.19 -1.88
N GLU A 29 9.61 0.13 -2.04
CA GLU A 29 10.32 -1.14 -2.17
C GLU A 29 10.22 -1.96 -0.89
N TYR A 30 10.35 -1.32 0.27
CA TYR A 30 10.22 -2.02 1.55
C TYR A 30 8.88 -2.73 1.64
N ILE A 31 7.78 -2.02 1.36
CA ILE A 31 6.46 -2.63 1.50
C ILE A 31 6.20 -3.71 0.45
N ARG A 32 6.72 -3.55 -0.75
CA ARG A 32 6.57 -4.56 -1.80
C ARG A 32 7.34 -5.83 -1.47
N TYR A 33 8.49 -5.69 -0.81
CA TYR A 33 9.32 -6.84 -0.43
C TYR A 33 8.76 -7.59 0.76
N ASN A 34 8.23 -6.86 1.74
CA ASN A 34 7.76 -7.48 2.98
C ASN A 34 6.34 -8.00 2.90
N GLY A 35 5.51 -7.36 2.11
CA GLY A 35 4.13 -7.80 1.91
C GLY A 35 3.19 -7.44 3.03
N ILE A 36 3.60 -7.63 4.28
CA ILE A 36 2.84 -7.28 5.47
C ILE A 36 3.68 -6.33 6.29
N PHE A 37 3.09 -5.23 6.73
CA PHE A 37 3.84 -4.24 7.50
C PHE A 37 2.90 -3.43 8.39
N ASP A 38 3.48 -2.72 9.36
CA ASP A 38 2.74 -1.73 10.14
C ASP A 38 3.59 -0.45 10.21
N GLU A 39 2.99 0.59 10.79
CA GLU A 39 3.66 1.90 10.88
C GLU A 39 5.02 1.81 11.59
N LEU A 40 5.06 1.06 12.70
CA LEU A 40 6.27 0.98 13.51
C LEU A 40 7.40 0.23 12.79
N SER A 41 7.08 -0.91 12.17
CA SER A 41 8.11 -1.69 11.46
C SER A 41 8.66 -0.95 10.26
N LEU A 42 7.80 -0.25 9.51
CA LEU A 42 8.23 0.56 8.38
C LEU A 42 9.16 1.68 8.84
N ARG A 43 8.78 2.36 9.91
CA ARG A 43 9.56 3.46 10.46
C ARG A 43 10.93 3.00 10.94
N LYS A 44 10.96 1.85 11.64
CA LYS A 44 12.23 1.29 12.15
C LYS A 44 13.15 0.83 11.02
N ALA A 45 12.59 0.16 10.03
CA ALA A 45 13.38 -0.38 8.94
C ALA A 45 14.12 0.70 8.15
N LEU A 46 13.51 1.87 8.01
CA LEU A 46 14.06 2.95 7.20
C LEU A 46 14.56 4.12 8.05
N SER A 47 14.62 3.95 9.37
CA SER A 47 15.07 4.98 10.30
C SER A 47 14.32 6.29 10.14
N LEU A 48 13.00 6.20 10.00
CA LEU A 48 12.17 7.38 9.80
C LEU A 48 11.79 7.99 11.14
N PRO A 49 11.71 9.33 11.22
CA PRO A 49 11.21 9.99 12.41
C PRO A 49 9.71 9.71 12.58
N SER A 50 9.21 9.97 13.79
CA SER A 50 7.79 9.76 14.06
C SER A 50 6.88 10.76 13.35
N LYS A 51 7.43 11.87 12.92
CA LYS A 51 6.68 12.92 12.20
C LYS A 51 7.42 13.33 10.95
N PRO A 52 6.74 13.39 9.82
CA PRO A 52 5.37 12.92 9.60
C PRO A 52 5.31 11.40 9.72
N PRO A 53 4.15 10.84 10.06
CA PRO A 53 4.00 9.38 10.13
C PRO A 53 4.39 8.71 8.82
N ALA A 54 4.92 7.49 8.90
CA ALA A 54 5.33 6.76 7.69
C ALA A 54 4.15 6.52 6.76
N LEU A 55 2.97 6.28 7.32
CA LEU A 55 1.77 6.07 6.50
C LEU A 55 1.34 7.35 5.78
N TYR A 56 1.62 8.51 6.36
CA TYR A 56 1.39 9.77 5.65
C TYR A 56 2.32 9.88 4.44
N ARG A 57 3.57 9.45 4.60
CA ARG A 57 4.53 9.43 3.49
C ARG A 57 4.07 8.48 2.38
N LEU A 58 3.55 7.32 2.77
CA LEU A 58 3.01 6.36 1.80
C LEU A 58 1.80 6.97 1.06
N ASN A 59 0.96 7.69 1.77
CA ASN A 59 -0.18 8.36 1.16
C ASN A 59 0.29 9.30 0.04
N LYS A 60 1.33 10.09 0.31
CA LYS A 60 1.89 11.02 -0.67
C LYS A 60 2.48 10.30 -1.88
N ILE A 61 3.18 9.19 -1.64
CA ILE A 61 3.73 8.36 -2.71
C ILE A 61 2.61 7.89 -3.63
N CYS A 62 1.54 7.36 -3.05
CA CYS A 62 0.42 6.83 -3.82
C CYS A 62 -0.35 7.91 -4.57
N GLU A 63 -0.45 9.13 -4.01
CA GLU A 63 -1.03 10.24 -4.74
C GLU A 63 -0.25 10.53 -6.02
N LYS A 64 1.07 10.50 -5.95
CA LYS A 64 1.93 10.72 -7.12
C LYS A 64 1.74 9.63 -8.19
N ILE A 65 1.62 8.39 -7.75
CA ILE A 65 1.44 7.26 -8.67
C ILE A 65 0.05 7.26 -9.28
N ALA A 66 -0.97 7.58 -8.49
CA ALA A 66 -2.37 7.51 -8.92
C ALA A 66 -2.66 8.45 -10.10
N ILE A 67 -1.95 9.56 -10.20
CA ILE A 67 -2.10 10.50 -11.32
C ILE A 67 -1.86 9.79 -12.65
N HIS A 68 -0.99 8.79 -12.66
CA HIS A 68 -0.62 8.05 -13.86
C HIS A 68 -1.46 6.77 -14.06
N LEU A 69 -2.39 6.49 -13.14
CA LEU A 69 -3.28 5.34 -13.21
C LEU A 69 -4.70 5.77 -12.81
N PRO A 70 -5.28 6.76 -13.51
CA PRO A 70 -6.52 7.39 -13.03
C PRO A 70 -7.71 6.44 -12.92
N THR A 71 -7.88 5.55 -13.87
CA THR A 71 -9.05 4.67 -13.89
C THR A 71 -8.99 3.62 -12.79
N VAL A 72 -7.91 2.85 -12.73
CA VAL A 72 -7.80 1.78 -11.75
C VAL A 72 -7.67 2.33 -10.34
N SER A 73 -7.02 3.50 -10.19
CA SER A 73 -6.92 4.14 -8.88
C SER A 73 -8.30 4.54 -8.36
N SER A 74 -9.12 5.13 -9.21
CA SER A 74 -10.47 5.51 -8.82
C SER A 74 -11.28 4.30 -8.39
N GLU A 75 -11.18 3.21 -9.14
CA GLU A 75 -11.89 1.97 -8.81
C GLU A 75 -11.41 1.36 -7.49
N LEU A 76 -10.09 1.37 -7.27
CA LEU A 76 -9.52 0.86 -6.03
C LEU A 76 -9.95 1.67 -4.83
N PHE A 77 -9.97 3.00 -4.96
CA PHE A 77 -10.40 3.85 -3.85
C PHE A 77 -11.87 3.64 -3.52
N LYS A 78 -12.72 3.46 -4.52
CA LYS A 78 -14.13 3.15 -4.29
C LYS A 78 -14.31 1.79 -3.62
N TRP A 79 -13.57 0.80 -4.07
CA TRP A 79 -13.63 -0.53 -3.45
C TRP A 79 -13.19 -0.46 -1.99
N SER A 80 -12.08 0.22 -1.74
CA SER A 80 -11.52 0.36 -0.39
C SER A 80 -12.48 1.09 0.55
N GLU A 81 -13.14 2.11 0.06
CA GLU A 81 -14.12 2.88 0.80
C GLU A 81 -15.28 1.99 1.25
N LYS A 82 -15.72 1.09 0.40
CA LYS A 82 -16.79 0.14 0.75
C LYS A 82 -16.35 -0.88 1.78
N GLN A 83 -15.07 -1.30 1.72
CA GLN A 83 -14.54 -2.27 2.67
C GLN A 83 -14.27 -1.63 4.03
N ASN A 84 -13.88 -0.39 4.05
CA ASN A 84 -13.49 0.29 5.28
C ASN A 84 -13.85 1.78 5.19
N PRO A 85 -15.13 2.14 5.46
CA PRO A 85 -15.59 3.52 5.33
C PRO A 85 -14.83 4.53 6.17
N ASP A 86 -14.24 4.09 7.30
CA ASP A 86 -13.50 4.99 8.18
C ASP A 86 -12.18 5.46 7.59
N ASN A 87 -11.77 4.90 6.46
CA ASN A 87 -10.46 5.14 5.88
C ASN A 87 -10.51 5.72 4.48
N ILE A 88 -11.52 6.49 4.21
CA ILE A 88 -11.86 6.98 2.88
C ILE A 88 -10.74 7.78 2.23
N ALA A 89 -10.09 8.63 3.00
CA ALA A 89 -9.15 9.60 2.46
C ALA A 89 -7.72 9.07 2.26
N TRP A 90 -7.46 7.84 2.70
CA TRP A 90 -6.08 7.34 2.65
C TRP A 90 -5.76 6.74 1.28
N LYS A 91 -4.89 7.42 0.54
CA LYS A 91 -4.51 6.99 -0.82
C LYS A 91 -3.56 5.79 -0.84
N GLY A 92 -2.97 5.44 0.30
CA GLY A 92 -2.17 4.23 0.42
C GLY A 92 -2.90 2.96 0.01
N ASN A 93 -4.23 3.01 -0.02
CA ASN A 93 -5.04 1.90 -0.49
C ASN A 93 -4.78 1.53 -1.96
N LEU A 94 -4.07 2.37 -2.69
CA LEU A 94 -3.63 2.04 -4.04
C LEU A 94 -2.75 0.80 -4.05
N VAL A 95 -1.90 0.64 -3.05
CA VAL A 95 -0.92 -0.45 -3.01
C VAL A 95 -1.19 -1.49 -1.95
N CYS A 96 -1.98 -1.19 -0.93
CA CYS A 96 -2.21 -2.14 0.16
C CYS A 96 -3.60 -2.00 0.77
N SER A 97 -3.97 -3.01 1.57
CA SER A 97 -5.23 -3.04 2.31
C SER A 97 -4.95 -3.10 3.80
N ILE A 98 -5.86 -2.56 4.61
CA ILE A 98 -5.72 -2.51 6.06
C ILE A 98 -6.41 -3.73 6.66
N GLY A 99 -5.63 -4.64 7.26
CA GLY A 99 -6.18 -5.80 7.93
C GLY A 99 -6.98 -6.74 7.03
N PHE A 100 -6.74 -6.70 5.71
CA PHE A 100 -7.41 -7.58 4.76
C PHE A 100 -6.38 -8.45 4.05
N ASN A 101 -6.78 -9.66 3.66
CA ASN A 101 -5.91 -10.49 2.84
C ASN A 101 -5.91 -9.96 1.39
N CYS A 102 -5.12 -10.61 0.53
CA CYS A 102 -4.94 -10.15 -0.84
C CYS A 102 -6.22 -10.17 -1.68
N ASP A 103 -7.21 -10.93 -1.25
CA ASP A 103 -8.48 -11.03 -1.98
C ASP A 103 -9.59 -10.20 -1.33
N GLY A 104 -9.26 -9.44 -0.30
CA GLY A 104 -10.20 -8.54 0.34
C GLY A 104 -10.86 -9.09 1.59
N ASP A 105 -10.57 -10.33 1.97
CA ASP A 105 -11.12 -10.88 3.21
C ASP A 105 -10.39 -10.32 4.41
N ARG A 106 -11.15 -9.92 5.41
CA ARG A 106 -10.57 -9.31 6.60
C ARG A 106 -9.79 -10.33 7.41
N LEU A 107 -8.58 -9.94 7.83
CA LEU A 107 -7.77 -10.76 8.72
C LEU A 107 -8.14 -10.45 10.16
N GLU A 108 -8.39 -11.50 10.94
CA GLU A 108 -8.65 -11.34 12.36
C GLU A 108 -7.36 -11.57 13.12
N PRO A 109 -7.01 -10.71 14.08
CA PRO A 109 -5.82 -10.95 14.89
C PRO A 109 -6.04 -12.12 15.83
N GLU A 110 -5.07 -13.02 15.88
CA GLU A 110 -5.17 -14.22 16.70
C GLU A 110 -5.30 -13.93 18.19
N SER A 111 -4.62 -12.89 18.65
CA SER A 111 -4.60 -12.56 20.07
C SER A 111 -5.74 -11.66 20.51
N GLY A 112 -6.49 -11.10 19.58
CA GLY A 112 -7.50 -10.13 19.89
C GLY A 112 -6.97 -8.78 20.33
N THR A 113 -5.66 -8.62 20.37
CA THR A 113 -5.02 -7.37 20.78
C THR A 113 -4.34 -6.75 19.59
N VAL A 114 -4.90 -5.68 19.07
CA VAL A 114 -4.30 -4.94 17.95
C VAL A 114 -3.90 -3.58 18.45
N LEU A 115 -2.62 -3.37 18.58
CA LEU A 115 -2.09 -2.06 18.98
C LEU A 115 -1.85 -1.17 17.76
N TYR A 116 -1.61 -1.78 16.59
CA TYR A 116 -1.34 -1.07 15.35
C TYR A 116 -2.05 -1.76 14.21
N HIS A 117 -2.49 -0.97 13.24
CA HIS A 117 -3.08 -1.54 12.03
C HIS A 117 -2.02 -2.29 11.23
N THR A 118 -2.37 -3.46 10.75
CA THR A 118 -1.52 -4.25 9.86
C THR A 118 -1.95 -3.97 8.42
N PHE A 119 -0.99 -3.77 7.55
CA PHE A 119 -1.21 -3.48 6.14
C PHE A 119 -0.65 -4.60 5.29
N ILE A 120 -1.39 -4.97 4.25
CA ILE A 120 -1.02 -6.08 3.37
C ILE A 120 -0.96 -5.54 1.95
N ILE A 121 0.20 -5.68 1.31
CA ILE A 121 0.38 -5.24 -0.07
C ILE A 121 -0.56 -6.05 -0.99
N HIS A 122 -1.07 -5.43 -2.04
CA HIS A 122 -1.86 -6.15 -3.03
C HIS A 122 -0.95 -7.20 -3.68
N LYS A 123 -1.46 -8.42 -3.83
CA LYS A 123 -0.61 -9.56 -4.21
C LYS A 123 0.09 -9.38 -5.57
N GLU A 124 -0.53 -8.68 -6.50
CA GLU A 124 0.10 -8.43 -7.80
C GLU A 124 1.31 -7.51 -7.72
N LEU A 125 1.48 -6.80 -6.59
CA LEU A 125 2.61 -5.90 -6.38
C LEU A 125 3.67 -6.50 -5.46
N PHE A 126 3.40 -7.67 -4.87
CA PHE A 126 4.33 -8.28 -3.93
C PHE A 126 5.58 -8.78 -4.64
N ASN A 127 6.73 -8.45 -4.08
CA ASN A 127 8.02 -8.74 -4.69
C ASN A 127 8.94 -9.56 -3.77
N GLY A 128 8.37 -10.10 -2.68
CA GLY A 128 9.16 -10.71 -1.62
C GLY A 128 9.81 -12.04 -1.99
N PHE A 129 9.33 -12.69 -3.02
CA PHE A 129 9.90 -13.96 -3.43
C PHE A 129 10.93 -13.81 -4.54
N GLY A 130 11.29 -12.57 -4.87
CA GLY A 130 12.26 -12.32 -5.90
C GLY A 130 11.78 -12.69 -7.30
N ASP A 131 10.50 -12.75 -7.48
CA ASP A 131 9.96 -13.04 -8.79
C ASP A 131 10.32 -11.95 -9.76
N ASP A 132 10.93 -12.38 -10.81
CA ASP A 132 11.23 -11.45 -11.87
C ASP A 132 9.99 -11.28 -12.69
N ASP A 133 9.69 -10.14 -12.95
CA ASP A 133 8.54 -9.85 -13.76
C ASP A 133 8.72 -10.17 -15.21
#